data_8bcc245122649674dc4f46bac1c0c2ed
#
_entry.id   8bcc245122649674dc4f46bac1c0c2ed
#
_cell.length_a   1.000
_cell.length_b   1.000
_cell.length_c   1.000
_cell.angle_alpha   90.00
_cell.angle_beta   90.00
_cell.angle_gamma   90.00
#
_symmetry.space_group_name_H-M   'P 1'
#
loop_
_entity.id
_entity.type
_entity.pdbx_description
1 polymer ?
#
loop_
_entity_poly.entity_id
_entity_poly.type
_entity_poly.pdbx_seq_one_letter_code
_entity_poly.pdbx_strand_id
1 'polypeptide(L)'
;LPEAAQEPKQATSAAGLWQQVLDGFTSLSGSPRELWLAYIIHIFSTFTYHALGGVLVVYLSHEFAMSDEEAGSVYGMWGLIITFWNIALSAGVDLIGVRRSALYGFGITVCSRLLIVTADVSAEVLFALYVIGPLGEGLAEQIFNVGIVRWTNTENRTFAFSLRYAVSNLGGALAGFVIDAIKTSSA
;
A
#
# COMPACT_ATOMS: atom_id res chain seq x y z
N LEU A 1 34.24 -11.69 -31.45
CA LEU A 1 33.52 -12.27 -30.29
C LEU A 1 32.23 -12.87 -30.81
N PRO A 2 31.95 -14.18 -30.63
CA PRO A 2 30.68 -14.77 -31.06
C PRO A 2 29.57 -14.28 -30.13
N GLU A 3 28.53 -13.74 -30.75
CA GLU A 3 27.27 -13.35 -30.17
C GLU A 3 26.60 -14.60 -29.52
N ALA A 4 26.51 -14.62 -28.19
CA ALA A 4 25.87 -15.69 -27.50
C ALA A 4 24.36 -15.66 -27.86
N ALA A 5 23.95 -16.62 -28.65
CA ALA A 5 22.55 -16.84 -28.98
C ALA A 5 21.75 -17.00 -27.65
N GLN A 6 20.88 -16.04 -27.33
CA GLN A 6 19.93 -16.15 -26.23
C GLN A 6 18.97 -17.30 -26.60
N GLU A 7 19.07 -18.39 -25.87
CA GLU A 7 18.07 -19.45 -25.96
C GLU A 7 16.67 -18.85 -25.71
N PRO A 8 15.66 -19.19 -26.53
CA PRO A 8 14.31 -18.70 -26.33
C PRO A 8 13.82 -19.22 -24.97
N LYS A 9 13.46 -18.30 -24.06
CA LYS A 9 12.81 -18.62 -22.79
C LYS A 9 11.60 -19.52 -23.08
N GLN A 10 11.70 -20.80 -22.74
CA GLN A 10 10.60 -21.74 -22.87
C GLN A 10 9.38 -21.15 -22.15
N ALA A 11 8.26 -21.05 -22.86
CA ALA A 11 6.99 -20.65 -22.27
C ALA A 11 6.66 -21.63 -21.15
N THR A 12 6.72 -21.14 -19.91
CA THR A 12 6.42 -21.96 -18.72
C THR A 12 4.95 -22.39 -18.81
N SER A 13 4.67 -23.68 -18.80
CA SER A 13 3.31 -24.19 -18.81
C SER A 13 2.55 -23.73 -17.55
N ALA A 14 1.22 -23.65 -17.62
CA ALA A 14 0.40 -23.28 -16.45
C ALA A 14 0.69 -24.18 -15.24
N ALA A 15 0.95 -25.47 -15.45
CA ALA A 15 1.35 -26.41 -14.39
C ALA A 15 2.71 -26.02 -13.76
N GLY A 16 3.67 -25.57 -14.58
CA GLY A 16 4.98 -25.09 -14.09
C GLY A 16 4.86 -23.79 -13.28
N LEU A 17 3.95 -22.88 -13.65
CA LEU A 17 3.67 -21.67 -12.87
C LEU A 17 3.07 -22.00 -11.49
N TRP A 18 2.11 -22.90 -11.44
CA TRP A 18 1.55 -23.37 -10.17
C TRP A 18 2.59 -24.02 -9.27
N GLN A 19 3.48 -24.85 -9.84
CA GLN A 19 4.56 -25.45 -9.07
C GLN A 19 5.49 -24.36 -8.48
N GLN A 20 5.87 -23.35 -9.25
CA GLN A 20 6.67 -22.24 -8.76
C GLN A 20 6.00 -21.47 -7.61
N VAL A 21 4.69 -21.28 -7.68
CA VAL A 21 3.92 -20.63 -6.59
C VAL A 21 3.94 -21.50 -5.33
N LEU A 22 3.69 -22.83 -5.46
CA LEU A 22 3.72 -23.74 -4.33
C LEU A 22 5.12 -23.82 -3.68
N ASP A 23 6.16 -23.92 -4.49
CA ASP A 23 7.55 -23.93 -4.03
C ASP A 23 7.90 -22.60 -3.31
N GLY A 24 7.40 -21.48 -3.82
CA GLY A 24 7.52 -20.17 -3.19
C GLY A 24 6.86 -20.15 -1.80
N PHE A 25 5.64 -20.62 -1.65
CA PHE A 25 4.98 -20.72 -0.34
C PHE A 25 5.71 -21.66 0.60
N THR A 26 6.17 -22.80 0.09
CA THR A 26 6.95 -23.77 0.86
C THR A 26 8.25 -23.15 1.37
N SER A 27 8.93 -22.36 0.54
CA SER A 27 10.17 -21.64 0.94
C SER A 27 9.94 -20.59 2.01
N LEU A 28 8.74 -19.99 2.08
CA LEU A 28 8.35 -19.02 3.11
C LEU A 28 7.77 -19.66 4.38
N SER A 29 7.43 -20.96 4.36
CA SER A 29 6.78 -21.62 5.50
C SER A 29 7.61 -21.58 6.79
N GLY A 30 8.94 -21.55 6.68
CA GLY A 30 9.88 -21.40 7.79
C GLY A 30 10.13 -19.94 8.22
N SER A 31 9.50 -18.96 7.57
CA SER A 31 9.69 -17.54 7.92
C SER A 31 9.00 -17.19 9.24
N PRO A 32 9.49 -16.18 9.99
CA PRO A 32 8.91 -15.73 11.24
C PRO A 32 7.43 -15.33 11.07
N ARG A 33 6.63 -15.51 12.12
CA ARG A 33 5.20 -15.12 12.13
C ARG A 33 4.98 -13.63 11.82
N GLU A 34 5.97 -12.79 12.10
CA GLU A 34 5.97 -11.36 11.83
C GLU A 34 5.80 -11.06 10.35
N LEU A 35 6.34 -11.88 9.45
CA LEU A 35 6.16 -11.75 8.01
C LEU A 35 4.69 -11.95 7.62
N TRP A 36 4.04 -12.98 8.16
CA TRP A 36 2.64 -13.29 7.86
C TRP A 36 1.68 -12.25 8.43
N LEU A 37 1.96 -11.76 9.64
CA LEU A 37 1.22 -10.65 10.23
C LEU A 37 1.39 -9.37 9.40
N ALA A 38 2.58 -9.09 8.88
CA ALA A 38 2.79 -7.95 7.99
C ALA A 38 1.95 -8.06 6.72
N TYR A 39 1.81 -9.22 6.10
CA TYR A 39 0.92 -9.39 4.94
C TYR A 39 -0.56 -9.13 5.28
N ILE A 40 -1.03 -9.61 6.42
CA ILE A 40 -2.40 -9.34 6.88
C ILE A 40 -2.61 -7.85 7.08
N ILE A 41 -1.69 -7.18 7.77
CA ILE A 41 -1.73 -5.74 7.98
C ILE A 41 -1.68 -5.00 6.63
N HIS A 42 -0.89 -5.49 5.68
CA HIS A 42 -0.76 -4.88 4.36
C HIS A 42 -2.07 -4.93 3.55
N ILE A 43 -2.85 -6.02 3.64
CA ILE A 43 -4.21 -6.09 3.05
C ILE A 43 -5.07 -4.93 3.57
N PHE A 44 -5.13 -4.75 4.89
CA PHE A 44 -5.94 -3.68 5.48
C PHE A 44 -5.40 -2.28 5.16
N SER A 45 -4.08 -2.11 5.14
CA SER A 45 -3.44 -0.83 4.78
C SER A 45 -3.79 -0.45 3.34
N THR A 46 -3.62 -1.36 2.39
CA THR A 46 -3.94 -1.11 0.97
C THR A 46 -5.45 -1.00 0.73
N PHE A 47 -6.27 -1.75 1.47
CA PHE A 47 -7.72 -1.57 1.46
C PHE A 47 -8.11 -0.14 1.82
N THR A 48 -7.62 0.39 2.95
CA THR A 48 -7.96 1.76 3.39
C THR A 48 -7.43 2.83 2.46
N TYR A 49 -6.24 2.63 1.89
CA TYR A 49 -5.66 3.52 0.88
C TYR A 49 -6.53 3.60 -0.37
N HIS A 50 -6.88 2.44 -0.96
CA HIS A 50 -7.70 2.38 -2.16
C HIS A 50 -9.16 2.80 -1.91
N ALA A 51 -9.71 2.51 -0.72
CA ALA A 51 -11.04 2.96 -0.34
C ALA A 51 -11.11 4.50 -0.28
N LEU A 52 -10.15 5.15 0.37
CA LEU A 52 -10.09 6.62 0.35
C LEU A 52 -9.90 7.14 -1.08
N GLY A 53 -8.92 6.62 -1.83
CA GLY A 53 -8.65 7.06 -3.19
C GLY A 53 -9.87 6.93 -4.11
N GLY A 54 -10.66 5.89 -3.95
CA GLY A 54 -11.86 5.65 -4.76
C GLY A 54 -13.03 6.57 -4.46
N VAL A 55 -13.07 7.23 -3.29
CA VAL A 55 -14.15 8.15 -2.92
C VAL A 55 -13.69 9.60 -2.78
N LEU A 56 -12.40 9.86 -2.72
CA LEU A 56 -11.85 11.17 -2.38
C LEU A 56 -12.32 12.29 -3.29
N VAL A 57 -12.24 12.10 -4.62
CA VAL A 57 -12.64 13.13 -5.59
C VAL A 57 -14.11 13.46 -5.44
N VAL A 58 -14.97 12.44 -5.34
CA VAL A 58 -16.42 12.61 -5.16
C VAL A 58 -16.71 13.32 -3.83
N TYR A 59 -16.03 12.93 -2.76
CA TYR A 59 -16.16 13.55 -1.45
C TYR A 59 -15.81 15.04 -1.48
N LEU A 60 -14.68 15.41 -2.08
CA LEU A 60 -14.24 16.80 -2.19
C LEU A 60 -15.20 17.64 -3.05
N SER A 61 -15.73 17.08 -4.14
CA SER A 61 -16.68 17.78 -5.00
C SER A 61 -18.03 17.98 -4.31
N HIS A 62 -18.53 16.98 -3.57
CA HIS A 62 -19.83 17.06 -2.92
C HIS A 62 -19.83 17.89 -1.64
N GLU A 63 -18.86 17.65 -0.75
CA GLU A 63 -18.86 18.29 0.58
C GLU A 63 -18.26 19.69 0.56
N PHE A 64 -17.28 19.94 -0.32
CA PHE A 64 -16.57 21.22 -0.34
C PHE A 64 -16.78 22.02 -1.63
N ALA A 65 -17.70 21.61 -2.48
CA ALA A 65 -18.05 22.24 -3.74
C ALA A 65 -16.83 22.51 -4.67
N MET A 66 -15.81 21.66 -4.59
CA MET A 66 -14.66 21.71 -5.49
C MET A 66 -15.08 21.25 -6.89
N SER A 67 -14.53 21.86 -7.93
CA SER A 67 -14.67 21.35 -9.29
C SER A 67 -13.96 19.98 -9.41
N ASP A 68 -14.38 19.16 -10.37
CA ASP A 68 -13.74 17.85 -10.60
C ASP A 68 -12.25 17.98 -10.94
N GLU A 69 -11.86 19.07 -11.60
CA GLU A 69 -10.46 19.36 -11.91
C GLU A 69 -9.66 19.69 -10.64
N GLU A 70 -10.21 20.51 -9.74
CA GLU A 70 -9.57 20.83 -8.46
C GLU A 70 -9.44 19.59 -7.58
N ALA A 71 -10.53 18.82 -7.42
CA ALA A 71 -10.52 17.60 -6.63
C ALA A 71 -9.56 16.54 -7.20
N GLY A 72 -9.50 16.42 -8.54
CA GLY A 72 -8.53 15.57 -9.24
C GLY A 72 -7.08 16.01 -9.01
N SER A 73 -6.83 17.33 -9.00
CA SER A 73 -5.51 17.88 -8.69
C SER A 73 -5.10 17.59 -7.25
N VAL A 74 -6.03 17.71 -6.30
CA VAL A 74 -5.80 17.34 -4.89
C VAL A 74 -5.41 15.86 -4.77
N TYR A 75 -6.13 14.98 -5.44
CA TYR A 75 -5.81 13.54 -5.47
C TYR A 75 -4.42 13.26 -6.03
N GLY A 76 -4.08 13.88 -7.18
CA GLY A 76 -2.75 13.72 -7.79
C GLY A 76 -1.62 14.23 -6.91
N MET A 77 -1.80 15.40 -6.28
CA MET A 77 -0.82 15.99 -5.36
C MET A 77 -0.65 15.12 -4.10
N TRP A 78 -1.72 14.58 -3.55
CA TRP A 78 -1.67 13.63 -2.43
C TRP A 78 -0.77 12.43 -2.74
N GLY A 79 -0.92 11.80 -3.92
CA GLY A 79 -0.08 10.69 -4.36
C GLY A 79 1.40 11.05 -4.49
N LEU A 80 1.71 12.24 -5.02
CA LEU A 80 3.08 12.75 -5.13
C LEU A 80 3.72 12.96 -3.74
N ILE A 81 2.98 13.55 -2.81
CA ILE A 81 3.47 13.83 -1.45
C ILE A 81 3.72 12.52 -0.70
N ILE A 82 2.84 11.53 -0.81
CA ILE A 82 3.07 10.18 -0.24
C ILE A 82 4.36 9.58 -0.79
N THR A 83 4.55 9.64 -2.09
CA THR A 83 5.76 9.11 -2.74
C THR A 83 7.03 9.79 -2.20
N PHE A 84 7.00 11.13 -2.08
CA PHE A 84 8.10 11.88 -1.49
C PHE A 84 8.42 11.43 -0.06
N TRP A 85 7.40 11.32 0.81
CA TRP A 85 7.59 10.88 2.19
C TRP A 85 8.04 9.43 2.30
N ASN A 86 7.60 8.54 1.42
CA ASN A 86 8.09 7.17 1.36
C ASN A 86 9.60 7.11 1.12
N ILE A 87 10.13 7.94 0.23
CA ILE A 87 11.56 8.02 -0.04
C ILE A 87 12.30 8.66 1.16
N ALA A 88 11.81 9.80 1.63
CA ALA A 88 12.46 10.56 2.70
C ALA A 88 12.54 9.79 4.03
N LEU A 89 11.51 9.04 4.37
CA LEU A 89 11.43 8.31 5.64
C LEU A 89 12.07 6.92 5.59
N SER A 90 12.40 6.40 4.41
CA SER A 90 13.00 5.07 4.27
C SER A 90 14.28 4.91 5.09
N ALA A 91 15.16 5.91 5.09
CA ALA A 91 16.39 5.90 5.90
C ALA A 91 16.13 6.09 7.40
N GLY A 92 15.06 6.83 7.76
CA GLY A 92 14.72 7.12 9.17
C GLY A 92 14.22 5.91 9.94
N VAL A 93 13.61 4.94 9.26
CA VAL A 93 13.08 3.73 9.89
C VAL A 93 14.18 2.84 10.50
N ASP A 94 15.36 2.84 9.92
CA ASP A 94 16.50 2.10 10.48
C ASP A 94 16.95 2.68 11.83
N LEU A 95 16.78 3.97 12.07
CA LEU A 95 17.08 4.65 13.32
C LEU A 95 16.01 4.40 14.40
N ILE A 96 14.74 4.48 14.01
CA ILE A 96 13.59 4.35 14.92
C ILE A 96 13.29 2.88 15.23
N GLY A 97 13.51 2.01 14.26
CA GLY A 97 13.16 0.59 14.26
C GLY A 97 11.77 0.32 13.69
N VAL A 98 11.65 -0.78 12.94
CA VAL A 98 10.45 -1.18 12.17
C VAL A 98 9.18 -1.17 13.02
N ARG A 99 9.21 -1.73 14.24
CA ARG A 99 8.02 -1.81 15.10
C ARG A 99 7.52 -0.44 15.55
N ARG A 100 8.42 0.46 15.93
CA ARG A 100 8.04 1.81 16.38
C ARG A 100 7.54 2.65 15.21
N SER A 101 8.22 2.58 14.08
CA SER A 101 7.80 3.25 12.85
C SER A 101 6.40 2.84 12.44
N ALA A 102 6.09 1.54 12.55
CA ALA A 102 4.76 1.01 12.33
C ALA A 102 3.71 1.64 13.24
N LEU A 103 3.93 1.58 14.55
CA LEU A 103 2.97 2.09 15.52
C LEU A 103 2.72 3.59 15.33
N TYR A 104 3.78 4.37 15.14
CA TYR A 104 3.64 5.80 14.87
C TYR A 104 2.98 6.05 13.52
N GLY A 105 3.39 5.35 12.46
CA GLY A 105 2.82 5.49 11.13
C GLY A 105 1.32 5.20 11.11
N PHE A 106 0.88 4.07 11.63
CA PHE A 106 -0.54 3.74 11.69
C PHE A 106 -1.32 4.69 12.61
N GLY A 107 -0.76 5.08 13.77
CA GLY A 107 -1.39 6.05 14.66
C GLY A 107 -1.61 7.40 13.98
N ILE A 108 -0.61 7.93 13.30
CA ILE A 108 -0.70 9.19 12.55
C ILE A 108 -1.70 9.05 11.39
N THR A 109 -1.69 7.93 10.66
CA THR A 109 -2.66 7.67 9.58
C THR A 109 -4.10 7.66 10.11
N VAL A 110 -4.35 7.00 11.25
CA VAL A 110 -5.69 6.99 11.88
C VAL A 110 -6.11 8.42 12.25
N CYS A 111 -5.23 9.22 12.86
CA CYS A 111 -5.52 10.63 13.16
C CYS A 111 -5.87 11.42 11.90
N SER A 112 -5.13 11.22 10.79
CA SER A 112 -5.43 11.85 9.50
C SER A 112 -6.83 11.46 9.00
N ARG A 113 -7.18 10.17 9.05
CA ARG A 113 -8.51 9.69 8.61
C ARG A 113 -9.65 10.26 9.46
N LEU A 114 -9.45 10.32 10.77
CA LEU A 114 -10.43 10.95 11.68
C LEU A 114 -10.61 12.43 11.36
N LEU A 115 -9.51 13.16 11.12
CA LEU A 115 -9.59 14.57 10.75
C LEU A 115 -10.34 14.76 9.42
N ILE A 116 -10.11 13.93 8.40
CA ILE A 116 -10.85 14.01 7.13
C ILE A 116 -12.36 13.82 7.35
N VAL A 117 -12.76 12.87 8.19
CA VAL A 117 -14.18 12.57 8.43
C VAL A 117 -14.88 13.63 9.28
N THR A 118 -14.13 14.33 10.14
CA THR A 118 -14.67 15.35 11.06
C THR A 118 -14.44 16.79 10.59
N ALA A 119 -13.82 16.98 9.43
CA ALA A 119 -13.49 18.30 8.91
C ALA A 119 -14.74 19.06 8.45
N ASP A 120 -14.89 20.28 8.91
CA ASP A 120 -15.96 21.21 8.49
C ASP A 120 -15.51 22.11 7.33
N VAL A 121 -14.20 22.26 7.11
CA VAL A 121 -13.63 23.12 6.06
C VAL A 121 -12.60 22.39 5.23
N SER A 122 -12.52 22.74 3.95
CA SER A 122 -11.59 22.12 2.99
C SER A 122 -10.12 22.21 3.42
N ALA A 123 -9.72 23.30 4.11
CA ALA A 123 -8.35 23.47 4.60
C ALA A 123 -7.92 22.37 5.58
N GLU A 124 -8.82 21.87 6.42
CA GLU A 124 -8.55 20.76 7.35
C GLU A 124 -8.34 19.46 6.62
N VAL A 125 -9.16 19.19 5.60
CA VAL A 125 -9.01 18.01 4.73
C VAL A 125 -7.69 18.05 3.99
N LEU A 126 -7.34 19.21 3.39
CA LEU A 126 -6.07 19.38 2.68
C LEU A 126 -4.87 19.23 3.63
N PHE A 127 -4.96 19.75 4.85
CA PHE A 127 -3.92 19.55 5.86
C PHE A 127 -3.77 18.08 6.24
N ALA A 128 -4.88 17.37 6.42
CA ALA A 128 -4.86 15.93 6.69
C ALA A 128 -4.27 15.12 5.52
N LEU A 129 -4.62 15.49 4.28
CA LEU A 129 -4.15 14.79 3.07
C LEU A 129 -2.69 15.09 2.71
N TYR A 130 -2.23 16.33 2.93
CA TYR A 130 -0.91 16.74 2.46
C TYR A 130 0.17 16.68 3.53
N VAL A 131 -0.21 16.72 4.81
CA VAL A 131 0.76 16.75 5.91
C VAL A 131 0.68 15.50 6.75
N ILE A 132 -0.46 15.26 7.42
CA ILE A 132 -0.57 14.21 8.43
C ILE A 132 -0.58 12.82 7.79
N GLY A 133 -1.46 12.59 6.80
CA GLY A 133 -1.65 11.29 6.17
C GLY A 133 -0.37 10.77 5.51
N PRO A 134 0.28 11.54 4.62
CA PRO A 134 1.49 11.08 3.95
C PRO A 134 2.66 10.79 4.89
N LEU A 135 2.80 11.56 5.97
CA LEU A 135 3.79 11.27 7.01
C LEU A 135 3.52 9.92 7.69
N GLY A 136 2.26 9.66 8.05
CA GLY A 136 1.85 8.40 8.65
C GLY A 136 2.02 7.22 7.70
N GLU A 137 1.54 7.34 6.47
CA GLU A 137 1.63 6.31 5.43
C GLU A 137 3.09 6.02 5.07
N GLY A 138 3.94 7.06 4.94
CA GLY A 138 5.37 6.91 4.68
C GLY A 138 6.11 6.13 5.77
N LEU A 139 5.77 6.36 7.03
CA LEU A 139 6.34 5.59 8.15
C LEU A 139 5.81 4.15 8.19
N ALA A 140 4.51 3.94 7.96
CA ALA A 140 3.87 2.64 8.00
C ALA A 140 4.35 1.73 6.87
N GLU A 141 4.50 2.26 5.66
CA GLU A 141 4.87 1.51 4.45
C GLU A 141 6.25 0.83 4.59
N GLN A 142 7.15 1.41 5.38
CA GLN A 142 8.49 0.86 5.57
C GLN A 142 8.51 -0.50 6.29
N ILE A 143 7.47 -0.86 7.05
CA ILE A 143 7.34 -2.22 7.61
C ILE A 143 7.42 -3.25 6.50
N PHE A 144 6.69 -3.00 5.41
CA PHE A 144 6.55 -3.97 4.33
C PHE A 144 7.83 -4.07 3.50
N ASN A 145 8.61 -3.00 3.40
CA ASN A 145 9.89 -3.01 2.69
C ASN A 145 11.02 -3.57 3.54
N VAL A 146 11.30 -2.91 4.66
CA VAL A 146 12.42 -3.26 5.55
C VAL A 146 12.12 -4.57 6.30
N GLY A 147 10.86 -4.78 6.70
CA GLY A 147 10.43 -6.01 7.37
C GLY A 147 10.65 -7.25 6.51
N ILE A 148 10.20 -7.24 5.25
CA ILE A 148 10.40 -8.37 4.34
C ILE A 148 11.89 -8.69 4.21
N VAL A 149 12.76 -7.69 4.03
CA VAL A 149 14.20 -7.90 3.95
C VAL A 149 14.77 -8.54 5.22
N ARG A 150 14.27 -8.17 6.39
CA ARG A 150 14.73 -8.70 7.69
C ARG A 150 14.20 -10.09 8.00
N TRP A 151 13.02 -10.45 7.50
CA TRP A 151 12.33 -11.70 7.81
C TRP A 151 12.49 -12.77 6.74
N THR A 152 13.23 -12.48 5.67
CA THR A 152 13.44 -13.39 4.55
C THR A 152 14.93 -13.57 4.25
N ASN A 153 15.27 -14.73 3.69
CA ASN A 153 16.60 -15.03 3.16
C ASN A 153 16.71 -14.60 1.70
N THR A 154 17.92 -14.56 1.17
CA THR A 154 18.18 -14.18 -0.23
C THR A 154 17.40 -15.04 -1.23
N GLU A 155 17.22 -16.34 -0.93
CA GLU A 155 16.56 -17.31 -1.81
C GLU A 155 15.05 -17.08 -1.93
N ASN A 156 14.38 -16.72 -0.83
CA ASN A 156 12.91 -16.57 -0.79
C ASN A 156 12.43 -15.11 -0.84
N ARG A 157 13.35 -14.15 -0.78
CA ARG A 157 13.05 -12.70 -0.75
C ARG A 157 12.28 -12.22 -1.98
N THR A 158 12.67 -12.70 -3.16
CA THR A 158 12.00 -12.33 -4.42
C THR A 158 10.53 -12.76 -4.40
N PHE A 159 10.26 -13.99 -3.96
CA PHE A 159 8.89 -14.48 -3.83
C PHE A 159 8.10 -13.69 -2.76
N ALA A 160 8.74 -13.35 -1.63
CA ALA A 160 8.11 -12.54 -0.58
C ALA A 160 7.68 -11.16 -1.09
N PHE A 161 8.49 -10.49 -1.90
CA PHE A 161 8.10 -9.23 -2.56
C PHE A 161 6.97 -9.42 -3.57
N SER A 162 7.02 -10.49 -4.37
CA SER A 162 5.94 -10.83 -5.31
C SER A 162 4.62 -11.09 -4.57
N LEU A 163 4.66 -11.81 -3.44
CA LEU A 163 3.50 -12.04 -2.59
C LEU A 163 2.96 -10.74 -2.00
N ARG A 164 3.84 -9.80 -1.61
CA ARG A 164 3.42 -8.47 -1.17
C ARG A 164 2.59 -7.75 -2.23
N TYR A 165 3.02 -7.77 -3.49
CA TYR A 165 2.23 -7.17 -4.59
C TYR A 165 0.87 -7.84 -4.77
N ALA A 166 0.81 -9.16 -4.71
CA ALA A 166 -0.44 -9.90 -4.79
C ALA A 166 -1.40 -9.52 -3.66
N VAL A 167 -0.88 -9.43 -2.44
CA VAL A 167 -1.60 -9.03 -1.23
C VAL A 167 -2.09 -7.57 -1.33
N SER A 168 -1.29 -6.66 -1.87
CA SER A 168 -1.68 -5.27 -2.13
C SER A 168 -2.87 -5.18 -3.09
N ASN A 169 -2.82 -5.93 -4.20
CA ASN A 169 -3.91 -5.98 -5.17
C ASN A 169 -5.19 -6.58 -4.56
N LEU A 170 -5.07 -7.55 -3.67
CA LEU A 170 -6.21 -8.10 -2.94
C LEU A 170 -6.88 -7.02 -2.07
N GLY A 171 -6.11 -6.20 -1.35
CA GLY A 171 -6.62 -5.08 -0.58
C GLY A 171 -7.35 -4.06 -1.46
N GLY A 172 -6.79 -3.71 -2.61
CA GLY A 172 -7.42 -2.83 -3.59
C GLY A 172 -8.72 -3.39 -4.17
N ALA A 173 -8.75 -4.67 -4.52
CA ALA A 173 -9.95 -5.33 -5.01
C ALA A 173 -11.07 -5.34 -3.96
N LEU A 174 -10.74 -5.65 -2.70
CA LEU A 174 -11.70 -5.59 -1.59
C LEU A 174 -12.28 -4.19 -1.40
N ALA A 175 -11.45 -3.14 -1.54
CA ALA A 175 -11.92 -1.76 -1.48
C ALA A 175 -12.93 -1.45 -2.60
N GLY A 176 -12.65 -1.88 -3.83
CA GLY A 176 -13.57 -1.74 -4.96
C GLY A 176 -14.91 -2.41 -4.69
N PHE A 177 -14.92 -3.66 -4.24
CA PHE A 177 -16.15 -4.39 -3.90
C PHE A 177 -16.98 -3.69 -2.82
N VAL A 178 -16.34 -3.18 -1.77
CA VAL A 178 -17.05 -2.47 -0.69
C VAL A 178 -17.64 -1.16 -1.20
N ILE A 179 -16.90 -0.39 -2.00
CA ILE A 179 -17.41 0.86 -2.59
C ILE A 179 -18.62 0.58 -3.48
N ASP A 180 -18.56 -0.43 -4.34
CA ASP A 180 -19.65 -0.80 -5.24
C ASP A 180 -20.88 -1.29 -4.46
N ALA A 181 -20.68 -2.09 -3.41
CA ALA A 181 -21.77 -2.54 -2.55
C ALA A 181 -22.49 -1.38 -1.85
N ILE A 182 -21.74 -0.37 -1.36
CA ILE A 182 -22.32 0.83 -0.74
C ILE A 182 -23.11 1.63 -1.77
N LYS A 183 -22.55 1.88 -2.95
CA LYS A 183 -23.24 2.62 -4.02
C LYS A 183 -24.55 1.94 -4.42
N THR A 184 -24.55 0.62 -4.57
CA THR A 184 -25.74 -0.15 -4.96
C THR A 184 -26.82 -0.17 -3.88
N SER A 185 -26.41 -0.12 -2.61
CA SER A 185 -27.37 -0.11 -1.48
C SER A 185 -27.98 1.28 -1.22
N SER A 186 -27.40 2.33 -1.77
CA SER A 186 -27.84 3.73 -1.59
C SER A 186 -28.64 4.27 -2.78
N ALA A 187 -28.78 3.48 -3.84
CA ALA A 187 -29.58 3.79 -5.04
C ALA A 187 -30.97 3.19 -4.94
#